data_c9b42f35ce66a049f35be8b9ed14190e
#
_entry.id   c9b42f35ce66a049f35be8b9ed14190e
#
_cell.length_a   1.000
_cell.length_b   1.000
_cell.length_c   1.000
_cell.angle_alpha   90.00
_cell.angle_beta   90.00
_cell.angle_gamma   90.00
#
_symmetry.space_group_name_H-M   'P 1'
#
loop_
_entity.id
_entity.type
_entity.pdbx_description
1 polymer ?
#
loop_
_entity_poly.entity_id
_entity_poly.type
_entity_poly.pdbx_seq_one_letter_code
_entity_poly.pdbx_strand_id
1 'polypeptide(L)'
;MDLPTERSQRVHHEWSLRYVGLLFIIAFLRTMAYVEVFLTDKLRPKVKDDVKVTKIWFPSREKGRYIKAFIYEPISMPSGPRPVNINVHGSGFCSAAFFGNSRWFNYCVASKLQCYVIDTDYRKAPEHPCPLPVRDIEDAVQWVLQH
;
A
#
# COMPACT_ATOMS: atom_id res chain seq x y z
N MET A 1 -13.45 -2.33 30.67
CA MET A 1 -13.13 -3.59 29.97
C MET A 1 -11.77 -3.36 29.33
N ASP A 2 -10.73 -3.62 30.12
CA ASP A 2 -9.35 -3.31 29.75
C ASP A 2 -8.89 -4.28 28.66
N LEU A 3 -8.62 -3.73 27.47
CA LEU A 3 -7.95 -4.48 26.42
C LEU A 3 -6.57 -4.93 26.94
N PRO A 4 -6.17 -6.19 26.71
CA PRO A 4 -4.89 -6.67 27.17
C PRO A 4 -3.77 -5.79 26.63
N THR A 5 -2.98 -5.23 27.53
CA THR A 5 -1.76 -4.49 27.22
C THR A 5 -0.92 -5.30 26.23
N GLU A 6 -0.58 -4.68 25.11
CA GLU A 6 0.29 -5.21 24.04
C GLU A 6 1.70 -5.56 24.57
N ARG A 7 1.83 -6.61 25.35
CA ARG A 7 3.10 -7.31 25.40
C ARG A 7 3.23 -7.98 24.03
N SER A 8 4.10 -7.41 23.22
CA SER A 8 4.63 -8.00 22.01
C SER A 8 4.71 -9.53 22.19
N GLN A 9 3.74 -10.24 21.65
CA GLN A 9 3.93 -11.65 21.33
C GLN A 9 4.95 -11.67 20.19
N ARG A 10 6.23 -11.54 20.53
CA ARG A 10 7.29 -12.09 19.69
C ARG A 10 7.00 -13.58 19.68
N VAL A 11 6.32 -14.01 18.65
CA VAL A 11 6.21 -15.43 18.33
C VAL A 11 7.67 -15.85 18.12
N HIS A 12 8.26 -16.50 19.10
CA HIS A 12 9.50 -17.21 18.93
C HIS A 12 9.18 -18.36 17.98
N HIS A 13 9.25 -18.06 16.67
CA HIS A 13 9.27 -19.10 15.67
C HIS A 13 10.57 -19.87 15.89
N GLU A 14 10.47 -21.01 16.55
CA GLU A 14 11.53 -22.00 16.47
C GLU A 14 11.82 -22.19 14.98
N TRP A 15 13.08 -22.07 14.61
CA TRP A 15 13.56 -22.20 13.24
C TRP A 15 13.36 -23.64 12.76
N SER A 16 12.10 -24.03 12.59
CA SER A 16 11.78 -25.34 12.01
C SER A 16 12.16 -25.30 10.52
N LEU A 17 12.57 -26.45 9.98
CA LEU A 17 12.85 -26.59 8.54
C LEU A 17 11.67 -26.14 7.68
N ARG A 18 10.45 -26.32 8.18
CA ARG A 18 9.22 -25.84 7.50
C ARG A 18 9.15 -24.32 7.44
N TYR A 19 9.50 -23.62 8.51
CA TYR A 19 9.51 -22.16 8.54
C TYR A 19 10.57 -21.58 7.62
N VAL A 20 11.78 -22.15 7.64
CA VAL A 20 12.85 -21.77 6.73
C VAL A 20 12.44 -22.00 5.27
N GLY A 21 11.84 -23.15 4.97
CA GLY A 21 11.30 -23.43 3.63
C GLY A 21 10.25 -22.42 3.19
N LEU A 22 9.34 -22.00 4.08
CA LEU A 22 8.35 -20.98 3.81
C LEU A 22 9.00 -19.62 3.48
N LEU A 23 10.04 -19.22 4.22
CA LEU A 23 10.77 -17.98 3.93
C LEU A 23 11.42 -18.01 2.54
N PHE A 24 12.00 -19.14 2.13
CA PHE A 24 12.54 -19.30 0.77
C PHE A 24 11.45 -19.18 -0.29
N ILE A 25 10.29 -19.80 -0.09
CA ILE A 25 9.15 -19.70 -1.01
C ILE A 25 8.68 -18.25 -1.13
N ILE A 26 8.54 -17.53 0.00
CA ILE A 26 8.13 -16.13 -0.01
C ILE A 26 9.17 -15.26 -0.74
N ALA A 27 10.47 -15.47 -0.49
CA ALA A 27 11.55 -14.75 -1.15
C ALA A 27 11.53 -14.99 -2.68
N PHE A 28 11.33 -16.24 -3.09
CA PHE A 28 11.19 -16.59 -4.52
C PHE A 28 9.98 -15.91 -5.15
N LEU A 29 8.80 -16.00 -4.53
CA LEU A 29 7.58 -15.36 -5.04
C LEU A 29 7.71 -13.85 -5.11
N ARG A 30 8.35 -13.21 -4.13
CA ARG A 30 8.67 -11.77 -4.16
C ARG A 30 9.57 -11.42 -5.35
N THR A 31 10.61 -12.22 -5.59
CA THR A 31 11.52 -12.00 -6.72
C THR A 31 10.78 -12.12 -8.05
N MET A 32 9.94 -13.14 -8.21
CA MET A 32 9.11 -13.29 -9.41
C MET A 32 8.15 -12.12 -9.61
N ALA A 33 7.51 -11.65 -8.54
CA ALA A 33 6.64 -10.48 -8.59
C ALA A 33 7.38 -9.20 -9.01
N TYR A 34 8.60 -8.98 -8.54
CA TYR A 34 9.43 -7.85 -8.99
C TYR A 34 9.80 -7.95 -10.46
N VAL A 35 10.16 -9.14 -10.94
CA VAL A 35 10.46 -9.38 -12.36
C VAL A 35 9.22 -9.13 -13.21
N GLU A 36 8.07 -9.66 -12.82
CA GLU A 36 6.80 -9.44 -13.52
C GLU A 36 6.47 -7.94 -13.61
N VAL A 37 6.50 -7.23 -12.48
CA VAL A 37 6.23 -5.80 -12.44
C VAL A 37 7.20 -5.03 -13.33
N PHE A 38 8.49 -5.34 -13.28
CA PHE A 38 9.51 -4.70 -14.13
C PHE A 38 9.26 -4.91 -15.63
N LEU A 39 8.89 -6.13 -16.01
CA LEU A 39 8.62 -6.45 -17.42
C LEU A 39 7.30 -5.80 -17.90
N THR A 40 6.26 -5.84 -17.08
CA THR A 40 4.94 -5.30 -17.43
C THR A 40 4.89 -3.77 -17.38
N ASP A 41 5.70 -3.12 -16.56
CA ASP A 41 5.73 -1.65 -16.47
C ASP A 41 6.11 -0.99 -17.80
N LYS A 42 6.97 -1.63 -18.59
CA LYS A 42 7.36 -1.17 -19.94
C LYS A 42 6.21 -1.27 -20.96
N LEU A 43 5.26 -2.16 -20.73
CA LEU A 43 4.12 -2.39 -21.62
C LEU A 43 2.88 -1.54 -21.25
N ARG A 44 2.93 -0.80 -20.13
CA ARG A 44 1.80 -0.01 -19.66
C ARG A 44 1.64 1.25 -20.48
N PRO A 45 0.38 1.65 -20.72
CA PRO A 45 0.10 2.94 -21.32
C PRO A 45 0.70 4.08 -20.46
N LYS A 46 1.25 5.08 -21.13
CA LYS A 46 1.71 6.28 -20.43
C LYS A 46 0.51 7.00 -19.81
N VAL A 47 0.66 7.43 -18.57
CA VAL A 47 -0.29 8.33 -17.90
C VAL A 47 -0.27 9.67 -18.66
N LYS A 48 -1.45 10.19 -18.99
CA LYS A 48 -1.57 11.52 -19.64
C LYS A 48 -1.32 12.63 -18.60
N ASP A 49 -1.05 13.82 -19.08
CA ASP A 49 -0.74 14.99 -18.23
C ASP A 49 -1.99 15.65 -17.60
N ASP A 50 -3.14 14.96 -17.57
CA ASP A 50 -4.40 15.43 -16.97
C ASP A 50 -4.58 15.05 -15.49
N VAL A 51 -3.66 14.25 -14.95
CA VAL A 51 -3.61 13.86 -13.53
C VAL A 51 -2.23 14.10 -12.95
N LYS A 52 -2.16 14.92 -11.93
CA LYS A 52 -0.95 15.12 -11.14
C LYS A 52 -0.77 13.96 -10.17
N VAL A 53 0.41 13.36 -10.14
CA VAL A 53 0.74 12.28 -9.20
C VAL A 53 1.80 12.77 -8.23
N THR A 54 1.45 12.80 -6.95
CA THR A 54 2.32 13.27 -5.88
C THR A 54 2.61 12.13 -4.90
N LYS A 55 3.88 11.91 -4.60
CA LYS A 55 4.31 10.96 -3.58
C LYS A 55 4.35 11.66 -2.23
N ILE A 56 3.69 11.08 -1.24
CA ILE A 56 3.64 11.61 0.11
C ILE A 56 4.03 10.56 1.15
N TRP A 57 4.30 11.04 2.36
CA TRP A 57 4.41 10.24 3.57
C TRP A 57 3.55 10.88 4.64
N PHE A 58 2.70 10.12 5.28
CA PHE A 58 1.87 10.57 6.39
C PHE A 58 2.19 9.76 7.66
N PRO A 59 2.01 10.36 8.85
CA PRO A 59 2.34 9.68 10.09
C PRO A 59 1.42 8.49 10.35
N SER A 60 1.97 7.40 10.86
CA SER A 60 1.18 6.31 11.42
C SER A 60 0.88 6.57 12.90
N ARG A 61 0.02 5.77 13.50
CA ARG A 61 -0.23 5.77 14.96
C ARG A 61 1.03 5.44 15.77
N GLU A 62 2.01 4.79 15.17
CA GLU A 62 3.29 4.47 15.79
C GLU A 62 4.23 5.68 15.71
N LYS A 63 4.69 6.18 16.87
CA LYS A 63 5.55 7.37 16.95
C LYS A 63 6.81 7.21 16.08
N GLY A 64 7.07 8.21 15.24
CA GLY A 64 8.25 8.26 14.37
C GLY A 64 8.17 7.41 13.11
N ARG A 65 7.03 6.75 12.86
CA ARG A 65 6.83 5.97 11.66
C ARG A 65 5.92 6.69 10.67
N TYR A 66 6.25 6.57 9.38
CA TYR A 66 5.50 7.15 8.27
C TYR A 66 5.09 6.08 7.27
N ILE A 67 3.91 6.26 6.70
CA ILE A 67 3.35 5.42 5.65
C ILE A 67 3.45 6.18 4.34
N LYS A 68 3.91 5.48 3.30
CA LYS A 68 4.08 6.03 1.96
C LYS A 68 2.79 5.88 1.16
N ALA A 69 2.43 6.91 0.39
CA ALA A 69 1.32 6.84 -0.55
C ALA A 69 1.59 7.67 -1.80
N PHE A 70 0.81 7.40 -2.87
CA PHE A 70 0.68 8.27 -4.01
C PHE A 70 -0.72 8.91 -4.01
N ILE A 71 -0.77 10.23 -4.25
CA ILE A 71 -2.02 10.95 -4.49
C ILE A 71 -2.11 11.22 -5.98
N TYR A 72 -3.22 10.80 -6.58
CA TYR A 72 -3.60 11.11 -7.97
C TYR A 72 -4.66 12.20 -7.92
N GLU A 73 -4.33 13.36 -8.46
CA GLU A 73 -5.16 14.56 -8.45
C GLU A 73 -5.45 14.99 -9.89
N PRO A 74 -6.69 14.96 -10.37
CA PRO A 74 -7.06 15.54 -11.69
C PRO A 74 -6.75 17.03 -11.74
N ILE A 75 -6.11 17.50 -12.82
CA ILE A 75 -5.68 18.91 -12.95
C ILE A 75 -6.88 19.84 -13.15
N SER A 76 -7.88 19.42 -13.93
CA SER A 76 -9.07 20.21 -14.22
C SER A 76 -10.26 19.74 -13.39
N MET A 77 -10.22 19.98 -12.09
CA MET A 77 -11.34 19.62 -11.23
C MET A 77 -12.28 20.81 -10.95
N PRO A 78 -13.60 20.59 -10.93
CA PRO A 78 -14.56 21.61 -10.48
C PRO A 78 -14.27 22.00 -9.02
N SER A 79 -14.62 23.22 -8.63
CA SER A 79 -14.58 23.67 -7.23
C SER A 79 -15.63 22.95 -6.39
N GLY A 80 -15.33 22.62 -5.14
CA GLY A 80 -16.26 22.03 -4.18
C GLY A 80 -15.77 20.73 -3.54
N PRO A 81 -16.61 20.10 -2.70
CA PRO A 81 -16.30 18.81 -2.08
C PRO A 81 -16.06 17.73 -3.14
N ARG A 82 -15.07 16.87 -2.92
CA ARG A 82 -14.64 15.88 -3.90
C ARG A 82 -14.62 14.49 -3.33
N PRO A 83 -15.05 13.49 -4.09
CA PRO A 83 -14.94 12.12 -3.63
C PRO A 83 -13.46 11.71 -3.59
N VAL A 84 -13.13 10.87 -2.60
CA VAL A 84 -11.80 10.28 -2.44
C VAL A 84 -11.93 8.76 -2.57
N ASN A 85 -11.11 8.17 -3.40
CA ASN A 85 -10.94 6.72 -3.52
C ASN A 85 -9.63 6.32 -2.83
N ILE A 86 -9.70 5.41 -1.86
CA ILE A 86 -8.52 4.85 -1.22
C ILE A 86 -8.25 3.50 -1.89
N ASN A 87 -7.13 3.41 -2.60
CA ASN A 87 -6.66 2.17 -3.20
C ASN A 87 -5.69 1.45 -2.28
N VAL A 88 -5.98 0.19 -2.02
CA VAL A 88 -5.10 -0.71 -1.26
C VAL A 88 -4.71 -1.84 -2.20
N HIS A 89 -3.44 -1.86 -2.61
CA HIS A 89 -2.96 -2.83 -3.57
C HIS A 89 -2.98 -4.26 -3.02
N GLY A 90 -3.29 -5.24 -3.88
CA GLY A 90 -3.16 -6.65 -3.55
C GLY A 90 -1.69 -7.05 -3.40
N SER A 91 -1.39 -7.97 -2.47
CA SER A 91 -0.03 -8.50 -2.29
C SER A 91 0.00 -9.82 -1.52
N GLY A 92 -1.18 -10.36 -1.16
CA GLY A 92 -1.27 -11.45 -0.18
C GLY A 92 -0.59 -11.12 1.14
N PHE A 93 -0.52 -9.83 1.50
CA PHE A 93 0.20 -9.28 2.65
C PHE A 93 1.71 -9.57 2.68
N CYS A 94 2.26 -10.19 1.64
CA CYS A 94 3.67 -10.64 1.61
C CYS A 94 4.52 -9.92 0.58
N SER A 95 3.97 -9.48 -0.56
CA SER A 95 4.77 -8.90 -1.64
C SER A 95 4.77 -7.37 -1.62
N ALA A 96 5.95 -6.76 -1.58
CA ALA A 96 6.13 -5.31 -1.69
C ALA A 96 6.19 -4.82 -3.16
N ALA A 97 6.28 -5.73 -4.13
CA ALA A 97 6.42 -5.39 -5.54
C ALA A 97 5.19 -4.69 -6.14
N PHE A 98 4.02 -4.89 -5.53
CA PHE A 98 2.75 -4.41 -6.10
C PHE A 98 2.38 -2.98 -5.72
N PHE A 99 3.11 -2.33 -4.79
CA PHE A 99 2.89 -0.91 -4.51
C PHE A 99 3.21 -0.05 -5.74
N GLY A 100 2.25 0.77 -6.16
CA GLY A 100 2.32 1.56 -7.40
C GLY A 100 2.06 0.74 -8.67
N ASN A 101 1.80 -0.57 -8.58
CA ASN A 101 1.46 -1.40 -9.73
C ASN A 101 0.09 -1.04 -10.31
N SER A 102 -0.82 -0.53 -9.48
CA SER A 102 -2.15 -0.04 -9.87
C SER A 102 -2.14 1.35 -10.52
N ARG A 103 -0.96 1.90 -10.88
CA ARG A 103 -0.80 3.28 -11.39
C ARG A 103 -1.78 3.61 -12.53
N TRP A 104 -1.90 2.75 -13.52
CA TRP A 104 -2.83 2.97 -14.63
C TRP A 104 -4.28 2.94 -14.19
N PHE A 105 -4.67 2.00 -13.34
CA PHE A 105 -6.02 1.93 -12.78
C PHE A 105 -6.34 3.19 -11.97
N ASN A 106 -5.46 3.58 -11.05
CA ASN A 106 -5.61 4.77 -10.21
C ASN A 106 -5.72 6.05 -11.05
N TYR A 107 -4.90 6.15 -12.10
CA TYR A 107 -4.98 7.23 -13.08
C TYR A 107 -6.36 7.26 -13.77
N CYS A 108 -6.84 6.11 -14.27
CA CYS A 108 -8.14 6.04 -14.93
C CYS A 108 -9.28 6.41 -13.98
N VAL A 109 -9.23 5.96 -12.72
CA VAL A 109 -10.22 6.32 -11.70
C VAL A 109 -10.21 7.83 -11.45
N ALA A 110 -9.04 8.40 -11.19
CA ALA A 110 -8.88 9.83 -10.94
C ALA A 110 -9.40 10.66 -12.14
N SER A 111 -8.90 10.38 -13.34
CA SER A 111 -9.22 11.14 -14.55
C SER A 111 -10.70 11.03 -14.94
N LYS A 112 -11.27 9.81 -14.97
CA LYS A 112 -12.64 9.60 -15.45
C LYS A 112 -13.71 9.96 -14.44
N LEU A 113 -13.45 9.69 -13.15
CA LEU A 113 -14.42 9.97 -12.08
C LEU A 113 -14.20 11.35 -11.43
N GLN A 114 -13.17 12.08 -11.86
CA GLN A 114 -12.84 13.40 -11.32
C GLN A 114 -12.78 13.40 -9.78
N CYS A 115 -12.03 12.43 -9.22
CA CYS A 115 -11.86 12.22 -7.79
C CYS A 115 -10.40 12.14 -7.41
N TYR A 116 -10.08 12.38 -6.15
CA TYR A 116 -8.76 12.02 -5.62
C TYR A 116 -8.64 10.50 -5.51
N VAL A 117 -7.46 9.96 -5.86
CA VAL A 117 -7.14 8.57 -5.54
C VAL A 117 -5.89 8.56 -4.67
N ILE A 118 -5.98 7.88 -3.54
CA ILE A 118 -4.88 7.71 -2.60
C ILE A 118 -4.47 6.23 -2.61
N ASP A 119 -3.32 5.94 -3.21
CA ASP A 119 -2.73 4.61 -3.31
C ASP A 119 -1.76 4.43 -2.16
N THR A 120 -2.19 3.77 -1.10
CA THR A 120 -1.40 3.62 0.13
C THR A 120 -0.60 2.33 0.15
N ASP A 121 0.64 2.43 0.65
CA ASP A 121 1.44 1.27 1.01
C ASP A 121 1.06 0.77 2.41
N TYR A 122 1.51 -0.41 2.76
CA TYR A 122 1.39 -1.01 4.08
C TYR A 122 2.52 -2.00 4.33
N ARG A 123 2.83 -2.31 5.57
CA ARG A 123 3.85 -3.30 5.95
C ARG A 123 3.49 -4.70 5.45
N LYS A 124 4.50 -5.54 5.26
CA LYS A 124 4.34 -6.88 4.69
C LYS A 124 4.89 -7.95 5.61
N ALA A 125 4.22 -9.09 5.63
CA ALA A 125 4.74 -10.31 6.24
C ALA A 125 5.89 -10.87 5.37
N PRO A 126 6.82 -11.63 5.93
CA PRO A 126 6.89 -12.10 7.32
C PRO A 126 7.47 -11.09 8.31
N GLU A 127 8.07 -9.98 7.84
CA GLU A 127 8.71 -8.98 8.70
C GLU A 127 7.70 -8.28 9.62
N HIS A 128 6.48 -8.10 9.11
CA HIS A 128 5.38 -7.45 9.80
C HIS A 128 4.09 -8.25 9.62
N PRO A 129 3.87 -9.27 10.47
CA PRO A 129 2.68 -10.11 10.36
C PRO A 129 1.40 -9.35 10.71
N CYS A 130 0.25 -9.94 10.36
CA CYS A 130 -1.07 -9.46 10.79
C CYS A 130 -1.11 -9.31 12.33
N PRO A 131 -1.69 -8.23 12.87
CA PRO A 131 -2.54 -7.24 12.22
C PRO A 131 -1.83 -5.97 11.70
N LEU A 132 -0.49 -5.90 11.70
CA LEU A 132 0.25 -4.67 11.38
C LEU A 132 -0.07 -4.09 10.00
N PRO A 133 -0.21 -4.89 8.91
CA PRO A 133 -0.64 -4.37 7.61
C PRO A 133 -2.03 -3.71 7.66
N VAL A 134 -2.96 -4.31 8.41
CA VAL A 134 -4.33 -3.78 8.56
C VAL A 134 -4.32 -2.45 9.32
N ARG A 135 -3.52 -2.34 10.37
CA ARG A 135 -3.36 -1.08 11.13
C ARG A 135 -2.81 0.04 10.27
N ASP A 136 -1.90 -0.26 9.36
CA ASP A 136 -1.38 0.74 8.41
C ASP A 136 -2.46 1.26 7.46
N ILE A 137 -3.34 0.37 7.01
CA ILE A 137 -4.49 0.75 6.17
C ILE A 137 -5.49 1.59 6.96
N GLU A 138 -5.78 1.22 8.22
CA GLU A 138 -6.61 2.02 9.11
C GLU A 138 -6.02 3.42 9.31
N ASP A 139 -4.70 3.54 9.52
CA ASP A 139 -4.01 4.82 9.66
C ASP A 139 -4.16 5.68 8.40
N ALA A 140 -4.08 5.06 7.21
CA ALA A 140 -4.31 5.74 5.94
C ALA A 140 -5.74 6.29 5.84
N VAL A 141 -6.74 5.49 6.19
CA VAL A 141 -8.15 5.93 6.20
C VAL A 141 -8.36 7.08 7.17
N GLN A 142 -7.82 6.97 8.39
CA GLN A 142 -7.95 8.02 9.40
C GLN A 142 -7.27 9.32 8.94
N TRP A 143 -6.09 9.23 8.33
CA TRP A 143 -5.41 10.40 7.78
C TRP A 143 -6.24 11.09 6.70
N VAL A 144 -6.83 10.33 5.77
CA VAL A 144 -7.70 10.87 4.71
C VAL A 144 -8.93 11.57 5.28
N LEU A 145 -9.55 11.02 6.32
CA LEU A 145 -10.74 11.62 6.95
C LEU A 145 -10.45 12.93 7.71
N GLN A 146 -9.17 13.21 7.99
CA GLN A 146 -8.73 14.41 8.73
C GLN A 146 -8.21 15.53 7.82
N HIS A 147 -7.95 15.23 6.52
CA HIS A 147 -7.33 16.16 5.55
C HIS A 147 -8.17 16.29 4.28
#